data_0c3d0ee6c79eb68df41ee7ec33937c6e
#
_entry.id   0c3d0ee6c79eb68df41ee7ec33937c6e
#
_cell.length_a   1.000
_cell.length_b   1.000
_cell.length_c   1.000
_cell.angle_alpha   90.00
_cell.angle_beta   90.00
_cell.angle_gamma   90.00
#
_symmetry.space_group_name_H-M   'P 1'
#
loop_
_entity.id
_entity.type
_entity.pdbx_description
1 polymer ?
#
loop_
_entity_poly.entity_id
_entity_poly.type
_entity_poly.pdbx_seq_one_letter_code
_entity_poly.pdbx_strand_id
1 'polypeptide(L)'
;FITAGLYGFWGEWHTYPLTNREMNETNRSQLMSAYQLAFKKTQIQLRVPASSNATLLRQFGYHDDMFADSTLGPDAWHFWPTLLNAGLSDIWKTRAIGGEVAPALQASLFSNWPNSVGQNVSTAINTTHASWLLNHGLFDAAANDKTIYGNALAAQRQMGYQLHASAARVPDIATGAPLVAEVQLTNRGV
;
A
#
# COMPACT_ATOMS: atom_id res chain seq x y z
N PHE A 1 6.76 1.66 -8.97
CA PHE A 1 7.12 0.42 -8.26
C PHE A 1 6.87 -0.82 -9.14
N ILE A 2 7.47 -1.95 -8.75
CA ILE A 2 7.28 -3.26 -9.37
C ILE A 2 7.02 -4.26 -8.26
N THR A 3 6.05 -5.17 -8.43
CA THR A 3 5.88 -6.32 -7.55
C THR A 3 6.88 -7.41 -7.90
N ALA A 4 7.51 -8.02 -6.90
CA ALA A 4 8.53 -9.04 -7.09
C ALA A 4 7.87 -10.42 -7.31
N GLY A 5 7.48 -10.72 -8.53
CA GLY A 5 6.65 -11.86 -8.90
C GLY A 5 7.38 -13.14 -9.33
N LEU A 6 8.66 -13.33 -9.00
CA LEU A 6 9.44 -14.50 -9.51
C LEU A 6 9.40 -15.74 -8.61
N TYR A 7 8.78 -15.67 -7.44
CA TYR A 7 8.74 -16.79 -6.51
C TYR A 7 7.33 -17.02 -5.96
N GLY A 8 6.97 -18.30 -5.85
CA GLY A 8 5.72 -18.75 -5.29
C GLY A 8 4.58 -18.83 -6.31
N PHE A 9 3.44 -19.34 -5.87
CA PHE A 9 2.23 -19.29 -6.69
C PHE A 9 1.84 -17.83 -6.92
N TRP A 10 1.48 -17.51 -8.15
CA TRP A 10 1.15 -16.14 -8.61
C TRP A 10 2.21 -15.08 -8.31
N GLY A 11 3.42 -15.50 -7.89
CA GLY A 11 4.46 -14.57 -7.50
C GLY A 11 4.33 -14.00 -6.08
N GLU A 12 3.53 -14.62 -5.22
CA GLU A 12 3.16 -14.10 -3.91
C GLU A 12 4.10 -14.51 -2.77
N TRP A 13 5.27 -15.04 -3.08
CA TRP A 13 6.32 -15.40 -2.12
C TRP A 13 5.97 -16.50 -1.12
N HIS A 14 4.99 -17.34 -1.45
CA HIS A 14 4.62 -18.55 -0.73
C HIS A 14 4.27 -19.68 -1.69
N THR A 15 4.32 -20.92 -1.23
CA THR A 15 3.95 -22.09 -2.03
C THR A 15 2.78 -22.87 -1.42
N TYR A 16 2.02 -22.26 -0.53
CA TYR A 16 0.81 -22.87 0.04
C TYR A 16 -0.15 -23.32 -1.08
N PRO A 17 -0.73 -24.55 -1.01
CA PRO A 17 -0.61 -25.51 0.10
C PRO A 17 0.62 -26.42 0.01
N LEU A 18 1.50 -26.28 -0.98
CA LEU A 18 2.66 -27.14 -1.20
C LEU A 18 3.89 -26.65 -0.41
N THR A 19 3.79 -26.57 0.91
CA THR A 19 4.84 -25.99 1.78
C THR A 19 6.19 -26.71 1.69
N ASN A 20 6.21 -27.97 1.26
CA ASN A 20 7.44 -28.72 1.00
C ASN A 20 8.25 -28.20 -0.21
N ARG A 21 7.70 -27.24 -0.98
CA ARG A 21 8.37 -26.57 -2.10
C ARG A 21 8.80 -25.15 -1.74
N GLU A 22 8.69 -24.77 -0.48
CA GLU A 22 9.15 -23.48 -0.01
C GLU A 22 10.66 -23.31 -0.28
N MET A 23 11.01 -22.16 -0.87
CA MET A 23 12.41 -21.79 -1.03
C MET A 23 13.03 -21.55 0.36
N ASN A 24 14.22 -22.06 0.62
CA ASN A 24 14.92 -21.76 1.85
C ASN A 24 15.27 -20.28 1.97
N GLU A 25 15.53 -19.82 3.19
CA GLU A 25 15.77 -18.43 3.48
C GLU A 25 16.98 -17.84 2.73
N THR A 26 18.06 -18.61 2.59
CA THR A 26 19.26 -18.18 1.86
C THR A 26 18.90 -17.82 0.43
N ASN A 27 18.18 -18.69 -0.26
CA ASN A 27 17.79 -18.47 -1.65
C ASN A 27 16.79 -17.30 -1.79
N ARG A 28 15.84 -17.17 -0.86
CA ARG A 28 14.93 -16.01 -0.83
C ARG A 28 15.71 -14.70 -0.69
N SER A 29 16.65 -14.65 0.25
CA SER A 29 17.50 -13.46 0.46
C SER A 29 18.39 -13.15 -0.74
N GLN A 30 18.91 -14.16 -1.43
CA GLN A 30 19.65 -13.98 -2.68
C GLN A 30 18.77 -13.41 -3.78
N LEU A 31 17.56 -13.93 -3.96
CA LEU A 31 16.60 -13.42 -4.93
C LEU A 31 16.21 -11.97 -4.62
N MET A 32 15.93 -11.65 -3.36
CA MET A 32 15.67 -10.27 -2.91
C MET A 32 16.85 -9.35 -3.26
N SER A 33 18.07 -9.78 -2.96
CA SER A 33 19.27 -9.01 -3.29
C SER A 33 19.45 -8.80 -4.81
N ALA A 34 19.11 -9.80 -5.63
CA ALA A 34 19.13 -9.68 -7.09
C ALA A 34 18.13 -8.61 -7.58
N TYR A 35 16.92 -8.54 -7.02
CA TYR A 35 15.98 -7.44 -7.31
C TYR A 35 16.60 -6.08 -7.00
N GLN A 36 17.21 -5.91 -5.82
CA GLN A 36 17.83 -4.64 -5.42
C GLN A 36 19.02 -4.25 -6.34
N LEU A 37 19.76 -5.24 -6.81
CA LEU A 37 20.83 -4.99 -7.78
C LEU A 37 20.31 -4.58 -9.16
N ALA A 38 19.23 -5.18 -9.61
CA ALA A 38 18.65 -4.90 -10.92
C ALA A 38 17.88 -3.56 -10.98
N PHE A 39 17.17 -3.21 -9.90
CA PHE A 39 16.26 -2.06 -9.87
C PHE A 39 16.75 -0.96 -8.90
N LYS A 40 17.76 -0.19 -9.34
CA LYS A 40 18.41 0.85 -8.51
C LYS A 40 17.51 2.06 -8.19
N LYS A 41 16.54 2.37 -9.05
CA LYS A 41 15.68 3.56 -8.94
C LYS A 41 14.22 3.24 -8.69
N THR A 42 13.80 2.02 -9.00
CA THR A 42 12.40 1.60 -8.89
C THR A 42 12.19 0.87 -7.56
N GLN A 43 11.20 1.28 -6.80
CA GLN A 43 10.80 0.55 -5.59
C GLN A 43 10.26 -0.83 -5.96
N ILE A 44 10.68 -1.84 -5.22
CA ILE A 44 10.21 -3.21 -5.35
C ILE A 44 9.32 -3.52 -4.16
N GLN A 45 8.20 -4.19 -4.40
CA GLN A 45 7.26 -4.62 -3.37
C GLN A 45 7.23 -6.15 -3.28
N LEU A 46 7.20 -6.65 -2.06
CA LEU A 46 7.00 -8.06 -1.72
C LEU A 46 5.59 -8.29 -1.18
N ARG A 47 5.06 -9.49 -1.37
CA ARG A 47 3.77 -9.88 -0.76
C ARG A 47 3.90 -10.09 0.74
N VAL A 48 5.01 -10.69 1.18
CA VAL A 48 5.27 -11.02 2.58
C VAL A 48 6.73 -10.72 2.97
N PRO A 49 7.03 -10.47 4.26
CA PRO A 49 8.41 -10.42 4.75
C PRO A 49 9.09 -11.80 4.60
N ALA A 50 9.98 -11.93 3.63
CA ALA A 50 10.51 -13.23 3.17
C ALA A 50 11.93 -13.55 3.66
N SER A 51 12.44 -12.83 4.68
CA SER A 51 13.78 -13.02 5.24
C SER A 51 13.80 -12.70 6.73
N SER A 52 14.72 -13.28 7.48
CA SER A 52 15.05 -12.85 8.85
C SER A 52 15.98 -11.63 8.89
N ASN A 53 16.54 -11.20 7.76
CA ASN A 53 17.41 -10.04 7.67
C ASN A 53 16.59 -8.74 7.65
N ALA A 54 16.44 -8.11 8.81
CA ALA A 54 15.67 -6.87 8.97
C ALA A 54 16.17 -5.72 8.08
N THR A 55 17.47 -5.61 7.86
CA THR A 55 18.04 -4.57 6.98
C THR A 55 17.63 -4.79 5.53
N LEU A 56 17.62 -6.03 5.07
CA LEU A 56 17.19 -6.38 3.72
C LEU A 56 15.68 -6.14 3.55
N LEU A 57 14.86 -6.55 4.52
CA LEU A 57 13.41 -6.34 4.50
C LEU A 57 13.02 -4.86 4.37
N ARG A 58 13.75 -3.97 5.02
CA ARG A 58 13.51 -2.51 4.97
C ARG A 58 13.88 -1.84 3.64
N GLN A 59 14.43 -2.60 2.70
CA GLN A 59 14.69 -2.10 1.33
C GLN A 59 13.48 -2.24 0.40
N PHE A 60 12.44 -2.95 0.83
CA PHE A 60 11.25 -3.25 0.03
C PHE A 60 10.02 -2.53 0.56
N GLY A 61 9.10 -2.24 -0.34
CA GLY A 61 7.71 -2.01 -0.02
C GLY A 61 6.95 -3.33 0.07
N TYR A 62 5.65 -3.23 0.36
CA TYR A 62 4.82 -4.43 0.53
C TYR A 62 3.47 -4.25 -0.12
N HIS A 63 2.86 -5.35 -0.57
CA HIS A 63 1.52 -5.33 -1.12
C HIS A 63 0.68 -6.49 -0.60
N ASP A 64 -0.60 -6.25 -0.41
CA ASP A 64 -1.58 -7.23 0.01
C ASP A 64 -2.42 -7.66 -1.19
N ASP A 65 -2.50 -8.96 -1.49
CA ASP A 65 -3.29 -9.48 -2.61
C ASP A 65 -4.74 -9.82 -2.21
N MET A 66 -5.06 -9.68 -0.92
CA MET A 66 -6.39 -9.94 -0.36
C MET A 66 -6.86 -8.73 0.48
N PHE A 67 -6.65 -7.51 -0.04
CA PHE A 67 -6.96 -6.29 0.68
C PHE A 67 -8.45 -6.21 1.04
N ALA A 68 -8.72 -5.84 2.29
CA ALA A 68 -10.02 -5.78 2.94
C ALA A 68 -10.69 -7.15 3.24
N ASP A 69 -9.99 -8.26 2.98
CA ASP A 69 -10.39 -9.59 3.43
C ASP A 69 -9.46 -10.09 4.56
N SER A 70 -8.19 -10.26 4.28
CA SER A 70 -7.18 -10.74 5.22
C SER A 70 -6.07 -9.72 5.50
N THR A 71 -6.39 -8.43 5.49
CA THR A 71 -5.44 -7.33 5.75
C THR A 71 -5.11 -7.17 7.23
N LEU A 72 -6.13 -7.05 8.10
CA LEU A 72 -5.98 -6.54 9.48
C LEU A 72 -5.80 -7.62 10.56
N GLY A 73 -6.00 -8.85 10.32
CA GLY A 73 -6.04 -9.87 11.38
C GLY A 73 -7.46 -10.46 11.53
N PRO A 74 -7.70 -11.43 12.43
CA PRO A 74 -6.90 -11.70 13.64
C PRO A 74 -5.70 -12.65 13.44
N ASP A 75 -5.59 -13.33 12.31
CA ASP A 75 -4.60 -14.39 12.14
C ASP A 75 -3.19 -13.83 11.85
N ALA A 76 -2.17 -14.55 12.35
CA ALA A 76 -0.78 -14.12 12.23
C ALA A 76 -0.26 -14.10 10.77
N TRP A 77 -0.92 -14.81 9.85
CA TRP A 77 -0.59 -14.84 8.43
C TRP A 77 -1.23 -13.70 7.64
N HIS A 78 -2.19 -12.95 8.22
CA HIS A 78 -2.76 -11.78 7.59
C HIS A 78 -1.69 -10.72 7.31
N PHE A 79 -1.95 -9.86 6.33
CA PHE A 79 -0.94 -8.94 5.81
C PHE A 79 -0.34 -8.03 6.90
N TRP A 80 -1.16 -7.28 7.63
CA TRP A 80 -0.66 -6.38 8.67
C TRP A 80 0.04 -7.10 9.83
N PRO A 81 -0.52 -8.18 10.41
CA PRO A 81 0.20 -9.00 11.39
C PRO A 81 1.56 -9.52 10.92
N THR A 82 1.72 -9.91 9.65
CA THR A 82 3.03 -10.35 9.15
C THR A 82 4.05 -9.21 9.13
N LEU A 83 3.64 -7.99 8.79
CA LEU A 83 4.51 -6.80 8.86
C LEU A 83 4.87 -6.45 10.31
N LEU A 84 3.90 -6.51 11.24
CA LEU A 84 4.15 -6.28 12.67
C LEU A 84 5.18 -7.28 13.23
N ASN A 85 5.00 -8.56 12.96
CA ASN A 85 5.88 -9.63 13.42
C ASN A 85 7.30 -9.50 12.87
N ALA A 86 7.45 -8.91 11.68
CA ALA A 86 8.74 -8.62 11.07
C ALA A 86 9.36 -7.27 11.50
N GLY A 87 8.72 -6.52 12.40
CA GLY A 87 9.19 -5.21 12.85
C GLY A 87 9.11 -4.12 11.78
N LEU A 88 8.11 -4.20 10.89
CA LEU A 88 7.95 -3.33 9.72
C LEU A 88 6.74 -2.39 9.82
N SER A 89 6.22 -2.14 11.02
CA SER A 89 5.04 -1.29 11.24
C SER A 89 5.20 0.15 10.74
N ASP A 90 6.43 0.62 10.59
CA ASP A 90 6.77 1.97 10.12
C ASP A 90 7.33 2.03 8.70
N ILE A 91 7.29 0.90 7.97
CA ILE A 91 7.92 0.79 6.64
C ILE A 91 7.30 1.76 5.62
N TRP A 92 6.02 2.07 5.76
CA TRP A 92 5.30 3.03 4.94
C TRP A 92 5.94 4.43 4.89
N LYS A 93 6.70 4.81 5.92
CA LYS A 93 7.42 6.10 5.95
C LYS A 93 8.52 6.22 4.90
N THR A 94 8.98 5.11 4.36
CA THR A 94 10.11 5.07 3.42
C THR A 94 9.84 4.24 2.17
N ARG A 95 8.82 3.39 2.20
CA ARG A 95 8.46 2.47 1.12
C ARG A 95 6.96 2.43 0.92
N ALA A 96 6.52 2.29 -0.31
CA ALA A 96 5.10 2.18 -0.63
C ALA A 96 4.50 0.89 -0.07
N ILE A 97 3.31 1.01 0.50
CA ILE A 97 2.41 -0.11 0.79
C ILE A 97 1.17 0.05 -0.10
N GLY A 98 0.62 -1.05 -0.56
CA GLY A 98 -0.61 -1.08 -1.32
C GLY A 98 -1.14 -2.49 -1.46
N GLY A 99 -1.93 -2.74 -2.50
CA GLY A 99 -2.41 -4.11 -2.72
C GLY A 99 -3.48 -4.23 -3.79
N GLU A 100 -3.94 -5.44 -3.95
CA GLU A 100 -5.12 -5.79 -4.74
C GLU A 100 -6.29 -6.07 -3.79
N VAL A 101 -7.42 -5.47 -4.07
CA VAL A 101 -8.66 -5.80 -3.35
C VAL A 101 -9.01 -7.26 -3.58
N ALA A 102 -9.34 -7.98 -2.50
CA ALA A 102 -9.74 -9.38 -2.59
C ALA A 102 -10.75 -9.59 -3.72
N PRO A 103 -10.54 -10.53 -4.65
CA PRO A 103 -11.34 -10.66 -5.88
C PRO A 103 -12.85 -10.70 -5.63
N ALA A 104 -13.29 -11.38 -4.58
CA ALA A 104 -14.70 -11.48 -4.21
C ALA A 104 -15.32 -10.14 -3.74
N LEU A 105 -14.49 -9.17 -3.34
CA LEU A 105 -14.92 -7.87 -2.82
C LEU A 105 -14.82 -6.74 -3.84
N GLN A 106 -14.17 -6.93 -4.96
CA GLN A 106 -13.82 -5.85 -5.89
C GLN A 106 -15.01 -5.02 -6.36
N ALA A 107 -16.12 -5.65 -6.71
CA ALA A 107 -17.33 -4.94 -7.16
C ALA A 107 -18.09 -4.26 -6.02
N SER A 108 -18.04 -4.81 -4.80
CA SER A 108 -18.88 -4.39 -3.67
C SER A 108 -18.15 -3.57 -2.61
N LEU A 109 -16.81 -3.49 -2.66
CA LEU A 109 -16.00 -2.89 -1.59
C LEU A 109 -16.46 -1.48 -1.20
N PHE A 110 -16.81 -0.67 -2.16
CA PHE A 110 -17.22 0.71 -1.95
C PHE A 110 -18.75 0.94 -1.94
N SER A 111 -19.54 -0.13 -1.90
CA SER A 111 -21.02 0.01 -1.85
C SER A 111 -21.51 0.65 -0.55
N ASN A 112 -20.78 0.53 0.54
CA ASN A 112 -21.15 1.05 1.86
C ASN A 112 -19.96 1.66 2.62
N TRP A 113 -19.30 2.63 2.02
CA TRP A 113 -18.17 3.35 2.63
C TRP A 113 -18.59 4.11 3.91
N PRO A 114 -17.75 4.17 4.96
CA PRO A 114 -16.42 3.57 5.14
C PRO A 114 -16.45 2.08 5.51
N ASN A 115 -17.62 1.53 5.79
CA ASN A 115 -17.81 0.11 6.06
C ASN A 115 -17.90 -0.65 4.74
N SER A 116 -17.30 -1.79 4.68
CA SER A 116 -17.32 -2.64 3.48
C SER A 116 -17.87 -4.02 3.81
N VAL A 117 -18.17 -4.76 2.78
CA VAL A 117 -18.33 -6.21 2.88
C VAL A 117 -16.93 -6.77 3.14
N GLY A 118 -16.72 -7.48 4.24
CA GLY A 118 -15.38 -7.89 4.71
C GLY A 118 -14.83 -6.99 5.82
N GLN A 119 -13.52 -6.76 5.83
CA GLN A 119 -12.88 -5.86 6.80
C GLN A 119 -13.17 -4.40 6.46
N ASN A 120 -13.20 -3.52 7.49
CA ASN A 120 -13.40 -2.09 7.26
C ASN A 120 -12.25 -1.52 6.42
N VAL A 121 -12.56 -1.11 5.18
CA VAL A 121 -11.56 -0.67 4.21
C VAL A 121 -10.87 0.63 4.62
N SER A 122 -11.59 1.57 5.24
CA SER A 122 -11.00 2.81 5.75
C SER A 122 -10.00 2.52 6.87
N THR A 123 -10.36 1.61 7.79
CA THR A 123 -9.44 1.16 8.85
C THR A 123 -8.22 0.44 8.25
N ALA A 124 -8.42 -0.41 7.24
CA ALA A 124 -7.32 -1.09 6.57
C ALA A 124 -6.35 -0.11 5.91
N ILE A 125 -6.87 0.90 5.18
CA ILE A 125 -6.05 1.96 4.58
C ILE A 125 -5.26 2.72 5.66
N ASN A 126 -5.93 3.18 6.73
CA ASN A 126 -5.28 3.95 7.80
C ASN A 126 -4.23 3.14 8.55
N THR A 127 -4.52 1.87 8.84
CA THR A 127 -3.61 1.01 9.60
C THR A 127 -2.35 0.64 8.80
N THR A 128 -2.52 0.33 7.52
CA THR A 128 -1.42 -0.08 6.66
C THR A 128 -0.71 1.12 6.02
N HIS A 129 -1.31 2.30 6.04
CA HIS A 129 -0.89 3.46 5.26
C HIS A 129 -0.78 3.16 3.76
N ALA A 130 -1.76 2.40 3.24
CA ALA A 130 -1.79 2.04 1.83
C ALA A 130 -1.86 3.29 0.95
N SER A 131 -0.98 3.36 -0.04
CA SER A 131 -0.87 4.49 -0.97
C SER A 131 -1.44 4.18 -2.36
N TRP A 132 -1.82 2.94 -2.61
CA TRP A 132 -2.47 2.50 -3.84
C TRP A 132 -3.26 1.21 -3.60
N LEU A 133 -4.33 1.03 -4.37
CA LEU A 133 -5.10 -0.22 -4.43
C LEU A 133 -5.47 -0.51 -5.88
N LEU A 134 -5.30 -1.77 -6.30
CA LEU A 134 -5.84 -2.29 -7.54
C LEU A 134 -7.24 -2.85 -7.27
N ASN A 135 -8.22 -2.34 -8.00
CA ASN A 135 -9.60 -2.84 -7.96
C ASN A 135 -10.22 -2.74 -9.36
N HIS A 136 -10.06 -3.78 -10.18
CA HIS A 136 -10.59 -3.76 -11.55
C HIS A 136 -12.10 -3.90 -11.62
N GLY A 137 -12.73 -4.62 -10.68
CA GLY A 137 -14.19 -4.79 -10.62
C GLY A 137 -14.96 -3.50 -10.28
N LEU A 138 -14.24 -2.47 -9.78
CA LEU A 138 -14.85 -1.17 -9.53
C LEU A 138 -15.33 -0.46 -10.80
N PHE A 139 -14.65 -0.65 -11.92
CA PHE A 139 -15.00 0.08 -13.16
C PHE A 139 -16.44 -0.17 -13.57
N ASP A 140 -16.87 -1.43 -13.61
CA ASP A 140 -18.24 -1.78 -13.95
C ASP A 140 -19.24 -1.34 -12.88
N ALA A 141 -18.91 -1.51 -11.60
CA ALA A 141 -19.75 -1.11 -10.49
C ALA A 141 -19.94 0.41 -10.41
N ALA A 142 -18.87 1.18 -10.53
CA ALA A 142 -18.90 2.64 -10.42
C ALA A 142 -19.46 3.33 -11.68
N ALA A 143 -19.38 2.71 -12.84
CA ALA A 143 -19.90 3.28 -14.08
C ALA A 143 -21.41 3.56 -14.01
N ASN A 144 -22.15 2.75 -13.25
CA ASN A 144 -23.60 2.81 -13.15
C ASN A 144 -24.12 3.27 -11.77
N ASP A 145 -23.25 3.47 -10.80
CA ASP A 145 -23.61 3.89 -9.44
C ASP A 145 -22.74 5.05 -8.93
N LYS A 146 -23.35 6.24 -8.87
CA LYS A 146 -22.67 7.46 -8.40
C LYS A 146 -22.26 7.38 -6.92
N THR A 147 -22.95 6.57 -6.11
CA THR A 147 -22.62 6.38 -4.70
C THR A 147 -21.33 5.58 -4.60
N ILE A 148 -21.22 4.47 -5.32
CA ILE A 148 -19.98 3.66 -5.37
C ILE A 148 -18.82 4.50 -5.88
N TYR A 149 -19.00 5.28 -6.95
CA TYR A 149 -17.99 6.19 -7.46
C TYR A 149 -17.55 7.22 -6.41
N GLY A 150 -18.50 7.87 -5.74
CA GLY A 150 -18.22 8.85 -4.69
C GLY A 150 -17.45 8.25 -3.51
N ASN A 151 -17.81 7.04 -3.10
CA ASN A 151 -17.14 6.30 -2.02
C ASN A 151 -15.71 5.89 -2.42
N ALA A 152 -15.51 5.41 -3.64
CA ALA A 152 -14.18 5.09 -4.16
C ALA A 152 -13.27 6.32 -4.22
N LEU A 153 -13.81 7.47 -4.63
CA LEU A 153 -13.09 8.74 -4.62
C LEU A 153 -12.72 9.19 -3.21
N ALA A 154 -13.60 8.98 -2.22
CA ALA A 154 -13.31 9.25 -0.81
C ALA A 154 -12.16 8.37 -0.29
N ALA A 155 -12.17 7.07 -0.63
CA ALA A 155 -11.08 6.15 -0.30
C ALA A 155 -9.77 6.55 -0.97
N GLN A 156 -9.80 6.93 -2.25
CA GLN A 156 -8.61 7.42 -2.96
C GLN A 156 -8.00 8.64 -2.28
N ARG A 157 -8.82 9.57 -1.80
CA ARG A 157 -8.35 10.77 -1.09
C ARG A 157 -7.71 10.46 0.26
N GLN A 158 -8.04 9.32 0.85
CA GLN A 158 -7.45 8.84 2.10
C GLN A 158 -6.07 8.22 1.86
N MET A 159 -5.84 7.62 0.69
CA MET A 159 -4.60 6.94 0.35
C MET A 159 -3.48 7.90 -0.05
N GLY A 160 -2.26 7.67 0.47
CA GLY A 160 -1.07 8.43 0.12
C GLY A 160 -1.12 9.91 0.56
N TYR A 161 -0.47 10.78 -0.19
CA TYR A 161 -0.39 12.20 0.16
C TYR A 161 -1.61 12.96 -0.36
N GLN A 162 -2.31 13.65 0.55
CA GLN A 162 -3.31 14.65 0.24
C GLN A 162 -2.83 16.01 0.74
N LEU A 163 -1.99 16.68 -0.04
CA LEU A 163 -1.43 17.97 0.33
C LEU A 163 -2.49 19.08 0.23
N HIS A 164 -2.62 19.85 1.29
CA HIS A 164 -3.54 20.97 1.42
C HIS A 164 -2.78 22.22 1.84
N ALA A 165 -2.92 23.31 1.08
CA ALA A 165 -2.41 24.60 1.51
C ALA A 165 -3.36 25.17 2.57
N SER A 166 -2.93 25.21 3.82
CA SER A 166 -3.73 25.67 4.97
C SER A 166 -3.61 27.19 5.19
N ALA A 167 -2.50 27.78 4.78
CA ALA A 167 -2.27 29.20 4.82
C ALA A 167 -1.25 29.62 3.76
N ALA A 168 -1.39 30.86 3.28
CA ALA A 168 -0.37 31.51 2.46
C ALA A 168 -0.16 32.93 3.00
N ARG A 169 1.10 33.35 3.07
CA ARG A 169 1.49 34.69 3.47
C ARG A 169 2.37 35.29 2.38
N VAL A 170 1.97 36.46 1.89
CA VAL A 170 2.77 37.29 1.01
C VAL A 170 2.98 38.60 1.75
N PRO A 171 4.19 38.93 2.20
CA PRO A 171 4.45 40.22 2.85
C PRO A 171 4.34 41.37 1.84
N ASP A 172 4.13 42.58 2.33
CA ASP A 172 4.20 43.79 1.49
C ASP A 172 5.59 43.90 0.87
N ILE A 173 5.62 44.12 -0.44
CA ILE A 173 6.86 44.12 -1.22
C ILE A 173 7.11 45.50 -1.77
N ALA A 174 8.32 46.02 -1.56
CA ALA A 174 8.76 47.25 -2.21
C ALA A 174 8.92 47.01 -3.73
N THR A 175 8.58 48.00 -4.53
CA THR A 175 8.72 47.95 -5.99
C THR A 175 10.15 47.58 -6.38
N GLY A 176 10.31 46.52 -7.15
CA GLY A 176 11.62 45.98 -7.58
C GLY A 176 12.28 45.00 -6.64
N ALA A 177 11.70 44.68 -5.48
CA ALA A 177 12.18 43.61 -4.61
C ALA A 177 11.69 42.22 -5.08
N PRO A 178 12.42 41.13 -4.79
CA PRO A 178 11.98 39.79 -5.08
C PRO A 178 10.68 39.43 -4.35
N LEU A 179 9.74 38.75 -5.02
CA LEU A 179 8.55 38.22 -4.41
C LEU A 179 8.94 37.02 -3.50
N VAL A 180 8.60 37.13 -2.23
CA VAL A 180 8.72 36.03 -1.27
C VAL A 180 7.33 35.62 -0.81
N ALA A 181 7.00 34.35 -0.92
CA ALA A 181 5.74 33.80 -0.44
C ALA A 181 6.01 32.61 0.48
N GLU A 182 5.33 32.57 1.63
CA GLU A 182 5.32 31.44 2.54
C GLU A 182 4.01 30.69 2.37
N VAL A 183 4.10 29.37 2.19
CA VAL A 183 2.91 28.50 2.10
C VAL A 183 3.02 27.43 3.15
N GLN A 184 2.02 27.35 4.01
CA GLN A 184 1.89 26.25 4.97
C GLN A 184 1.14 25.09 4.31
N LEU A 185 1.80 23.94 4.22
CA LEU A 185 1.23 22.71 3.68
C LEU A 185 0.91 21.74 4.80
N THR A 186 -0.24 21.10 4.70
CA THR A 186 -0.67 20.01 5.58
C THR A 186 -0.99 18.80 4.73
N ASN A 187 -0.45 17.63 5.10
CA ASN A 187 -0.90 16.36 4.52
C ASN A 187 -2.13 15.88 5.28
N ARG A 188 -3.22 15.57 4.58
CA ARG A 188 -4.47 15.02 5.13
C ARG A 188 -4.70 13.56 4.72
N GLY A 189 -3.84 13.01 3.90
CA GLY A 189 -3.79 11.59 3.59
C GLY A 189 -2.97 10.80 4.62
N VAL A 190 -2.88 9.48 4.42
CA VAL A 190 -2.11 8.57 5.28
C VAL A 190 -0.62 8.61 5.01
#